data_98fbecec6757576d7fd180b9a087219e
#
_entry.id   98fbecec6757576d7fd180b9a087219e
#
_cell.length_a   1.000
_cell.length_b   1.000
_cell.length_c   1.000
_cell.angle_alpha   90.00
_cell.angle_beta   90.00
_cell.angle_gamma   90.00
#
_symmetry.space_group_name_H-M   'P 1'
#
loop_
_entity.id
_entity.type
_entity.pdbx_description
1 polymer ?
#
loop_
_entity_poly.entity_id
_entity_poly.type
_entity_poly.pdbx_seq_one_letter_code
_entity_poly.pdbx_strand_id
1 'polypeptide(L)'
;MKICVVDCSYFLSFIMPDEKNNDIDLAAYSVYVPSIFFLECMNVLKTALKKQRITQIQYEECIWAFKDLPLNVDHFSSTQESLQTISRLSLEHNLTSYDASYVELASRLNASLGTHDKKIIEVCSHQKISLL
;
A
#
# COMPACT_ATOMS: atom_id res chain seq x y z
N MET A 1 4.60 12.12 15.20
CA MET A 1 3.66 11.13 14.64
C MET A 1 4.37 9.82 14.38
N LYS A 2 3.70 8.72 14.60
CA LYS A 2 4.20 7.41 14.19
C LYS A 2 4.16 7.29 12.67
N ILE A 3 5.12 6.58 12.14
CA ILE A 3 5.22 6.32 10.70
C ILE A 3 4.58 4.98 10.40
N CYS A 4 3.78 4.92 9.35
CA CYS A 4 3.29 3.66 8.82
C CYS A 4 3.39 3.62 7.30
N VAL A 5 3.44 2.41 6.76
CA VAL A 5 3.33 2.13 5.33
C VAL A 5 2.02 1.38 5.13
N VAL A 6 1.29 1.71 4.10
CA VAL A 6 0.04 1.01 3.75
C VAL A 6 0.13 0.51 2.32
N ASP A 7 -0.38 -0.69 2.08
CA ASP A 7 -0.51 -1.17 0.71
C ASP A 7 -1.85 -0.70 0.10
N CYS A 8 -2.01 -0.95 -1.17
CA CYS A 8 -3.16 -0.48 -1.94
C CYS A 8 -4.48 -1.00 -1.36
N SER A 9 -4.60 -2.30 -1.14
CA SER A 9 -5.86 -2.89 -0.67
C SER A 9 -6.23 -2.44 0.74
N TYR A 10 -5.24 -2.31 1.61
CA TYR A 10 -5.45 -1.81 2.97
C TYR A 10 -5.97 -0.37 2.94
N PHE A 11 -5.32 0.49 2.16
CA PHE A 11 -5.73 1.88 2.04
C PHE A 11 -7.11 2.03 1.42
N LEU A 12 -7.40 1.27 0.35
CA LEU A 12 -8.68 1.32 -0.32
C LEU A 12 -9.84 0.88 0.57
N SER A 13 -9.59 0.06 1.58
CA SER A 13 -10.63 -0.32 2.54
C SER A 13 -11.19 0.86 3.33
N PHE A 14 -10.48 1.99 3.36
CA PHE A 14 -10.95 3.22 4.02
C PHE A 14 -11.80 4.10 3.11
N ILE A 15 -11.68 3.97 1.79
CA ILE A 15 -12.34 4.88 0.85
C ILE A 15 -13.31 4.20 -0.11
N MET A 16 -13.22 2.88 -0.29
CA MET A 16 -14.13 2.14 -1.18
C MET A 16 -15.52 2.05 -0.54
N PRO A 17 -16.59 2.40 -1.29
CA PRO A 17 -17.95 2.42 -0.71
C PRO A 17 -18.46 1.04 -0.28
N ASP A 18 -17.95 -0.04 -0.89
CA ASP A 18 -18.39 -1.41 -0.63
C ASP A 18 -17.49 -2.16 0.37
N GLU A 19 -16.49 -1.49 0.94
CA GLU A 19 -15.58 -2.09 1.91
C GLU A 19 -15.81 -1.53 3.31
N LYS A 20 -15.54 -2.35 4.32
CA LYS A 20 -15.63 -1.94 5.72
C LYS A 20 -14.36 -1.22 6.13
N ASN A 21 -14.52 -0.14 6.86
CA ASN A 21 -13.41 0.59 7.44
C ASN A 21 -12.76 -0.21 8.56
N ASN A 22 -11.45 -0.03 8.72
CA ASN A 22 -10.71 -0.47 9.88
C ASN A 22 -10.95 0.47 11.06
N ASP A 23 -10.68 -0.01 12.28
CA ASP A 23 -10.73 0.82 13.48
C ASP A 23 -9.50 1.72 13.63
N ILE A 24 -8.55 1.64 12.70
CA ILE A 24 -7.33 2.43 12.71
C ILE A 24 -7.61 3.83 12.18
N ASP A 25 -7.16 4.83 12.92
CA ASP A 25 -7.20 6.22 12.49
C ASP A 25 -5.90 6.58 11.77
N LEU A 26 -5.91 6.55 10.44
CA LEU A 26 -4.73 6.88 9.64
C LEU A 26 -4.27 8.32 9.83
N ALA A 27 -5.16 9.23 10.27
CA ALA A 27 -4.76 10.62 10.54
C ALA A 27 -3.77 10.72 11.72
N ALA A 28 -3.69 9.69 12.56
CA ALA A 28 -2.74 9.64 13.67
C ALA A 28 -1.32 9.27 13.21
N TYR A 29 -1.14 8.94 11.93
CA TYR A 29 0.14 8.47 11.38
C TYR A 29 0.65 9.37 10.27
N SER A 30 1.98 9.39 10.12
CA SER A 30 2.61 9.87 8.90
C SER A 30 2.66 8.68 7.94
N VAL A 31 1.84 8.71 6.89
CA VAL A 31 1.64 7.59 5.98
C VAL A 31 2.61 7.69 4.80
N TYR A 32 3.38 6.62 4.60
CA TYR A 32 4.33 6.51 3.49
C TYR A 32 3.90 5.40 2.53
N VAL A 33 4.12 5.63 1.25
CA VAL A 33 3.82 4.67 0.19
C VAL A 33 4.95 4.67 -0.84
N PRO A 34 5.26 3.53 -1.46
CA PRO A 34 6.19 3.52 -2.59
C PRO A 34 5.57 4.16 -3.82
N SER A 35 6.40 4.57 -4.76
CA SER A 35 5.94 5.31 -5.96
C SER A 35 4.94 4.55 -6.83
N ILE A 36 4.90 3.21 -6.75
CA ILE A 36 3.94 2.39 -7.50
C ILE A 36 2.50 2.46 -6.95
N PHE A 37 2.33 2.97 -5.74
CA PHE A 37 1.07 2.93 -5.00
C PHE A 37 -0.11 3.49 -5.79
N PHE A 38 0.02 4.68 -6.38
CA PHE A 38 -1.10 5.30 -7.08
C PHE A 38 -1.51 4.52 -8.32
N LEU A 39 -0.55 3.96 -9.04
CA LEU A 39 -0.84 3.14 -10.22
C LEU A 39 -1.58 1.85 -9.83
N GLU A 40 -1.19 1.22 -8.75
CA GLU A 40 -1.88 0.05 -8.24
C GLU A 40 -3.31 0.38 -7.81
N CYS A 41 -3.49 1.48 -7.08
CA CYS A 41 -4.82 1.92 -6.64
C CYS A 41 -5.73 2.22 -7.83
N MET A 42 -5.23 2.90 -8.85
CA MET A 42 -6.01 3.19 -10.06
C MET A 42 -6.42 1.90 -10.79
N ASN A 43 -5.57 0.90 -10.83
CA ASN A 43 -5.91 -0.39 -11.42
C ASN A 43 -7.02 -1.10 -10.65
N VAL A 44 -6.97 -1.08 -9.32
CA VAL A 44 -8.03 -1.67 -8.48
C VAL A 44 -9.35 -0.95 -8.69
N LEU A 45 -9.34 0.38 -8.71
CA LEU A 45 -10.55 1.19 -8.93
C LEU A 45 -11.14 0.95 -10.32
N LYS A 46 -10.29 0.86 -11.33
CA LYS A 46 -10.73 0.55 -12.70
C LYS A 46 -11.41 -0.82 -12.76
N THR A 47 -10.82 -1.82 -12.13
CA THR A 47 -11.38 -3.17 -12.07
C THR A 47 -12.72 -3.19 -11.33
N ALA A 48 -12.82 -2.48 -10.21
CA ALA A 48 -14.06 -2.36 -9.46
C ALA A 48 -15.18 -1.70 -10.29
N LEU A 49 -14.84 -0.68 -11.07
CA LEU A 49 -15.77 -0.02 -11.98
C LEU A 49 -16.25 -0.97 -13.08
N LYS A 50 -15.32 -1.68 -13.71
CA LYS A 50 -15.66 -2.66 -14.78
C LYS A 50 -16.54 -3.79 -14.26
N LYS A 51 -16.31 -4.25 -13.04
CA LYS A 51 -17.11 -5.30 -12.39
C LYS A 51 -18.39 -4.77 -11.74
N GLN A 52 -18.67 -3.49 -11.91
CA GLN A 52 -19.86 -2.84 -11.35
C GLN A 52 -19.95 -2.91 -9.82
N ARG A 53 -18.82 -3.02 -9.14
CA ARG A 53 -18.76 -2.91 -7.67
C ARG A 53 -18.97 -1.47 -7.22
N ILE A 54 -18.55 -0.52 -8.03
CA ILE A 54 -18.72 0.91 -7.81
C ILE A 54 -19.30 1.57 -9.06
N THR A 55 -19.98 2.71 -8.88
CA THR A 55 -20.52 3.50 -9.98
C THR A 55 -19.44 4.41 -10.58
N GLN A 56 -19.72 4.97 -11.76
CA GLN A 56 -18.86 5.97 -12.39
C GLN A 56 -18.63 7.17 -11.46
N ILE A 57 -19.68 7.64 -10.81
CA ILE A 57 -19.58 8.78 -9.88
C ILE A 57 -18.67 8.43 -8.69
N GLN A 58 -18.86 7.25 -8.11
CA GLN A 58 -18.01 6.78 -7.01
C GLN A 58 -16.54 6.63 -7.41
N TYR A 59 -16.29 6.13 -8.63
CA TYR A 59 -14.94 6.05 -9.19
C TYR A 59 -14.30 7.44 -9.25
N GLU A 60 -15.00 8.41 -9.80
CA GLU A 60 -14.51 9.79 -9.92
C GLU A 60 -14.27 10.43 -8.55
N GLU A 61 -15.17 10.19 -7.60
CA GLU A 61 -15.00 10.67 -6.22
C GLU A 61 -13.73 10.08 -5.57
N CYS A 62 -13.45 8.80 -5.79
CA CYS A 62 -12.22 8.18 -5.28
C CYS A 62 -10.97 8.82 -5.90
N ILE A 63 -10.96 9.03 -7.21
CA ILE A 63 -9.83 9.68 -7.89
C ILE A 63 -9.60 11.09 -7.33
N TRP A 64 -10.66 11.86 -7.12
CA TRP A 64 -10.57 13.20 -6.54
C TRP A 64 -10.01 13.15 -5.12
N ALA A 65 -10.45 12.18 -4.30
CA ALA A 65 -10.00 12.03 -2.93
C ALA A 65 -8.48 11.83 -2.86
N PHE A 66 -7.89 11.09 -3.80
CA PHE A 66 -6.45 10.86 -3.84
C PHE A 66 -5.62 12.13 -4.01
N LYS A 67 -6.18 13.16 -4.63
CA LYS A 67 -5.41 14.39 -4.93
C LYS A 67 -5.05 15.17 -3.67
N ASP A 68 -5.85 15.07 -2.63
CA ASP A 68 -5.69 15.87 -1.41
C ASP A 68 -5.20 15.05 -0.21
N LEU A 69 -4.83 13.79 -0.42
CA LEU A 69 -4.34 12.95 0.66
C LEU A 69 -2.92 13.33 1.08
N PRO A 70 -2.68 13.46 2.40
CA PRO A 70 -1.34 13.80 2.91
C PRO A 70 -0.42 12.57 2.95
N LEU A 71 -0.17 11.97 1.80
CA LEU A 71 0.71 10.81 1.66
C LEU A 71 2.14 11.24 1.34
N ASN A 72 3.09 10.56 1.94
CA ASN A 72 4.50 10.75 1.64
C ASN A 72 4.92 9.66 0.64
N VAL A 73 5.30 10.07 -0.55
CA VAL A 73 5.72 9.13 -1.60
C VAL A 73 7.21 8.89 -1.53
N ASP A 74 7.60 7.63 -1.40
CA ASP A 74 9.01 7.24 -1.39
C ASP A 74 9.41 6.71 -2.77
N HIS A 75 10.50 7.24 -3.32
CA HIS A 75 10.92 6.94 -4.67
C HIS A 75 12.06 5.92 -4.77
N PHE A 76 12.50 5.34 -3.65
CA PHE A 76 13.62 4.41 -3.67
C PHE A 76 13.40 3.23 -4.61
N SER A 77 12.18 2.65 -4.62
CA SER A 77 11.84 1.52 -5.49
C SER A 77 11.90 1.86 -6.99
N SER A 78 11.93 3.14 -7.36
CA SER A 78 12.08 3.60 -8.75
C SER A 78 13.54 3.81 -9.15
N THR A 79 14.50 3.53 -8.27
CA THR A 79 15.93 3.73 -8.53
C THR A 79 16.63 2.43 -8.89
N GLN A 80 17.76 2.54 -9.56
CA GLN A 80 18.60 1.37 -9.85
C GLN A 80 19.20 0.77 -8.58
N GLU A 81 19.46 1.57 -7.56
CA GLU A 81 19.98 1.13 -6.26
C GLU A 81 19.04 0.17 -5.54
N SER A 82 17.75 0.24 -5.81
CA SER A 82 16.76 -0.63 -5.19
C SER A 82 16.77 -2.06 -5.73
N LEU A 83 17.33 -2.28 -6.92
CA LEU A 83 17.21 -3.55 -7.66
C LEU A 83 17.67 -4.75 -6.82
N GLN A 84 18.81 -4.64 -6.18
CA GLN A 84 19.37 -5.75 -5.42
C GLN A 84 18.50 -6.10 -4.20
N THR A 85 18.06 -5.09 -3.46
CA THR A 85 17.24 -5.30 -2.26
C THR A 85 15.84 -5.83 -2.61
N ILE A 86 15.19 -5.22 -3.59
CA ILE A 86 13.83 -5.63 -4.00
C ILE A 86 13.87 -7.04 -4.61
N SER A 87 14.84 -7.31 -5.48
CA SER A 87 15.01 -8.64 -6.08
C SER A 87 15.22 -9.71 -5.02
N ARG A 88 16.07 -9.44 -4.04
CA ARG A 88 16.33 -10.37 -2.95
C ARG A 88 15.07 -10.68 -2.14
N LEU A 89 14.32 -9.65 -1.73
CA LEU A 89 13.07 -9.83 -0.99
C LEU A 89 12.04 -10.61 -1.81
N SER A 90 11.92 -10.28 -3.09
CA SER A 90 10.99 -10.95 -3.99
C SER A 90 11.30 -12.44 -4.10
N LEU A 91 12.58 -12.80 -4.29
CA LEU A 91 12.98 -14.20 -4.45
C LEU A 91 12.93 -14.99 -3.12
N GLU A 92 13.40 -14.40 -2.03
CA GLU A 92 13.44 -15.07 -0.72
C GLU A 92 12.03 -15.39 -0.20
N HIS A 93 11.06 -14.49 -0.44
CA HIS A 93 9.73 -14.61 0.13
C HIS A 93 8.64 -14.91 -0.90
N ASN A 94 9.03 -15.12 -2.16
CA ASN A 94 8.09 -15.38 -3.25
C ASN A 94 7.00 -14.28 -3.34
N LEU A 95 7.44 -13.03 -3.27
CA LEU A 95 6.59 -11.86 -3.46
C LEU A 95 6.75 -11.31 -4.86
N THR A 96 5.72 -10.64 -5.37
CA THR A 96 5.92 -9.77 -6.53
C THR A 96 6.90 -8.65 -6.15
N SER A 97 7.56 -8.06 -7.13
CA SER A 97 8.41 -6.89 -6.86
C SER A 97 7.60 -5.71 -6.32
N TYR A 98 6.32 -5.61 -6.69
CA TYR A 98 5.40 -4.60 -6.17
C TYR A 98 5.22 -4.78 -4.66
N ASP A 99 4.84 -5.98 -4.22
CA ASP A 99 4.65 -6.29 -2.80
C ASP A 99 5.96 -6.15 -2.02
N ALA A 100 7.07 -6.59 -2.61
CA ALA A 100 8.39 -6.43 -2.02
C ALA A 100 8.76 -4.97 -1.76
N SER A 101 8.29 -4.04 -2.61
CA SER A 101 8.55 -2.61 -2.41
C SER A 101 7.92 -2.07 -1.14
N TYR A 102 6.76 -2.57 -0.75
CA TYR A 102 6.11 -2.18 0.52
C TYR A 102 6.87 -2.72 1.72
N VAL A 103 7.29 -3.97 1.66
CA VAL A 103 8.08 -4.60 2.73
C VAL A 103 9.43 -3.88 2.90
N GLU A 104 10.10 -3.57 1.81
CA GLU A 104 11.36 -2.83 1.83
C GLU A 104 11.17 -1.47 2.50
N LEU A 105 10.16 -0.74 2.09
CA LEU A 105 9.90 0.60 2.62
C LEU A 105 9.62 0.55 4.13
N ALA A 106 8.75 -0.35 4.57
CA ALA A 106 8.43 -0.49 5.99
C ALA A 106 9.67 -0.88 6.81
N SER A 107 10.49 -1.79 6.29
CA SER A 107 11.73 -2.20 6.95
C SER A 107 12.72 -1.04 7.07
N ARG A 108 12.96 -0.33 5.99
CA ARG A 108 13.91 0.77 5.93
C ARG A 108 13.51 1.94 6.84
N LEU A 109 12.22 2.23 6.94
CA LEU A 109 11.71 3.31 7.80
C LEU A 109 11.46 2.85 9.24
N ASN A 110 11.64 1.58 9.53
CA ASN A 110 11.24 0.99 10.81
C ASN A 110 9.79 1.32 11.15
N ALA A 111 8.92 1.17 10.17
CA ALA A 111 7.51 1.53 10.24
C ALA A 111 6.62 0.30 10.35
N SER A 112 5.41 0.48 10.88
CA SER A 112 4.36 -0.54 10.80
C SER A 112 3.82 -0.63 9.38
N LEU A 113 3.38 -1.80 8.96
CA LEU A 113 2.81 -2.03 7.63
C LEU A 113 1.34 -2.43 7.73
N GLY A 114 0.50 -1.68 7.05
CA GLY A 114 -0.93 -1.99 6.89
C GLY A 114 -1.16 -2.81 5.63
N THR A 115 -1.64 -4.02 5.79
CA THR A 115 -1.93 -4.93 4.69
C THR A 115 -2.99 -5.95 5.09
N HIS A 116 -3.73 -6.44 4.12
CA HIS A 116 -4.62 -7.59 4.27
C HIS A 116 -4.09 -8.85 3.56
N ASP A 117 -2.97 -8.73 2.86
CA ASP A 117 -2.37 -9.82 2.11
C ASP A 117 -1.66 -10.80 3.05
N LYS A 118 -2.08 -12.07 3.01
CA LYS A 118 -1.55 -13.10 3.91
C LYS A 118 -0.06 -13.35 3.72
N LYS A 119 0.44 -13.29 2.50
CA LYS A 119 1.87 -13.45 2.20
C LYS A 119 2.70 -12.34 2.80
N ILE A 120 2.23 -11.10 2.67
CA ILE A 120 2.92 -9.93 3.23
C ILE A 120 2.90 -10.01 4.76
N ILE A 121 1.78 -10.39 5.36
CA ILE A 121 1.66 -10.57 6.81
C ILE A 121 2.71 -11.58 7.30
N GLU A 122 2.84 -12.70 6.60
CA GLU A 122 3.83 -13.74 6.94
C GLU A 122 5.26 -13.21 6.84
N VAL A 123 5.57 -12.47 5.78
CA VAL A 123 6.89 -11.87 5.58
C VAL A 123 7.19 -10.86 6.68
N CYS A 124 6.22 -10.05 7.08
CA CYS A 124 6.38 -9.11 8.19
C CYS A 124 6.78 -9.81 9.48
N SER A 125 6.19 -10.97 9.76
CA SER A 125 6.56 -11.80 10.91
C SER A 125 8.05 -12.20 10.86
N HIS A 126 8.54 -12.63 9.69
CA HIS A 126 9.93 -13.03 9.52
C HIS A 126 10.90 -11.84 9.55
N GLN A 127 10.48 -10.69 9.05
CA GLN A 127 11.30 -9.49 8.96
C GLN A 127 11.19 -8.59 10.20
N LYS A 128 10.44 -8.99 11.20
CA LYS A 128 10.18 -8.22 12.43
C LYS A 128 9.57 -6.85 12.14
N ILE A 129 8.68 -6.79 11.17
CA ILE A 129 7.90 -5.60 10.84
C ILE A 129 6.57 -5.70 11.58
N SER A 130 6.24 -4.67 12.35
CA SER A 130 4.95 -4.60 13.06
C SER A 130 3.82 -4.40 12.06
N LEU A 131 2.68 -5.02 12.32
CA LEU A 131 1.47 -4.77 11.54
C LEU A 131 0.69 -3.60 12.13
N LEU A 132 0.00 -2.88 11.25
CA LEU A 132 -0.88 -1.78 11.63
C LEU A 132 -2.21 -2.32 12.14
#